data_9acbf44a827dd9eade816c9dde8d6e03
#
_entry.id   9acbf44a827dd9eade816c9dde8d6e03
#
_cell.length_a   1.000
_cell.length_b   1.000
_cell.length_c   1.000
_cell.angle_alpha   90.00
_cell.angle_beta   90.00
_cell.angle_gamma   90.00
#
_symmetry.space_group_name_H-M   'P 1'
#
loop_
_entity.id
_entity.type
_entity.pdbx_description
1 polymer ?
#
loop_
_entity_poly.entity_id
_entity_poly.type
_entity_poly.pdbx_seq_one_letter_code
_entity_poly.pdbx_strand_id
1 'polypeptide(L)'
;MKTTSKLHLIFFLIVSSSLYSQFNVNNISVEANYGYTGAISPYQKKFKSNFSGMNHYDIGIRYMFNEKFGAKVTYKLDHFVNDPGGKIGITYSTVSLSGIYNVGKQLGLTYLTRDKLGLNAHLDAGMALGYIIGKNDSEQVKIVGIGITPMYKVSNKLALTADYTHSFTMDQNYGFDGIILNKNKTPQSGAFYNFSVGLIYYLGENKYHSDWY
;
A
#
# COMPACT_ATOMS: atom_id res chain seq x y z
N MET A 1 7.73 -20.21 37.19
CA MET A 1 7.20 -19.64 35.94
C MET A 1 6.74 -18.15 35.98
N LYS A 2 6.91 -17.40 37.07
CA LYS A 2 6.45 -15.98 37.15
C LYS A 2 7.54 -14.91 36.90
N THR A 3 8.82 -15.31 36.83
CA THR A 3 9.95 -14.36 36.71
C THR A 3 10.26 -13.98 35.25
N THR A 4 10.07 -14.88 34.30
CA THR A 4 10.32 -14.66 32.88
C THR A 4 9.38 -13.62 32.26
N SER A 5 8.09 -13.63 32.68
CA SER A 5 7.10 -12.66 32.18
C SER A 5 7.42 -11.21 32.58
N LYS A 6 7.98 -10.98 33.77
CA LYS A 6 8.41 -9.64 34.21
C LYS A 6 9.61 -9.13 33.44
N LEU A 7 10.54 -10.04 33.09
CA LEU A 7 11.74 -9.67 32.31
C LEU A 7 11.36 -9.23 30.88
N HIS A 8 10.42 -9.92 30.25
CA HIS A 8 9.91 -9.53 28.93
C HIS A 8 9.16 -8.19 28.95
N LEU A 9 8.40 -7.93 30.02
CA LEU A 9 7.69 -6.67 30.19
C LEU A 9 8.66 -5.49 30.36
N ILE A 10 9.71 -5.66 31.17
CA ILE A 10 10.76 -4.65 31.39
C ILE A 10 11.55 -4.41 30.09
N PHE A 11 11.90 -5.48 29.35
CA PHE A 11 12.57 -5.35 28.06
C PHE A 11 11.71 -4.59 27.06
N PHE A 12 10.40 -4.88 27.00
CA PHE A 12 9.46 -4.19 26.13
C PHE A 12 9.29 -2.71 26.49
N LEU A 13 9.29 -2.36 27.80
CA LEU A 13 9.23 -0.98 28.28
C LEU A 13 10.52 -0.20 27.98
N ILE A 14 11.68 -0.83 28.09
CA ILE A 14 12.97 -0.19 27.74
C ILE A 14 13.06 0.05 26.24
N VAL A 15 12.65 -0.91 25.42
CA VAL A 15 12.63 -0.77 23.96
C VAL A 15 11.64 0.31 23.53
N SER A 16 10.45 0.36 24.16
CA SER A 16 9.45 1.39 23.85
C SER A 16 9.92 2.80 24.24
N SER A 17 10.59 2.97 25.39
CA SER A 17 11.10 4.30 25.81
C SER A 17 12.24 4.81 24.89
N SER A 18 13.07 3.91 24.35
CA SER A 18 14.09 4.26 23.37
C SER A 18 13.51 4.73 22.03
N LEU A 19 12.36 4.18 21.63
CA LEU A 19 11.66 4.57 20.41
C LEU A 19 11.06 5.99 20.50
N TYR A 20 10.56 6.40 21.68
CA TYR A 20 10.00 7.75 21.87
C TYR A 20 11.07 8.86 21.73
N SER A 21 12.31 8.60 22.11
CA SER A 21 13.42 9.58 22.05
C SER A 21 13.90 9.88 20.63
N GLN A 22 13.56 9.03 19.63
CA GLN A 22 14.03 9.16 18.24
C GLN A 22 12.92 9.52 17.25
N PHE A 23 11.67 9.64 17.71
CA PHE A 23 10.53 9.87 16.83
C PHE A 23 10.45 11.35 16.43
N ASN A 24 10.90 11.64 15.22
CA ASN A 24 10.87 13.01 14.68
C ASN A 24 9.62 13.20 13.82
N VAL A 25 8.67 13.99 14.31
CA VAL A 25 7.42 14.33 13.61
C VAL A 25 7.67 14.94 12.23
N ASN A 26 8.82 15.60 12.03
CA ASN A 26 9.18 16.16 10.74
C ASN A 26 9.44 15.12 9.63
N ASN A 27 9.61 13.86 10.01
CA ASN A 27 9.81 12.74 9.07
C ASN A 27 8.50 11.99 8.76
N ILE A 28 7.37 12.47 9.28
CA ILE A 28 6.05 11.86 9.05
C ILE A 28 5.34 12.57 7.91
N SER A 29 4.71 11.78 7.06
CA SER A 29 3.72 12.26 6.10
C SER A 29 2.47 11.38 6.11
N VAL A 30 1.35 11.99 5.71
CA VAL A 30 0.08 11.31 5.46
C VAL A 30 -0.18 11.38 3.97
N GLU A 31 -0.59 10.26 3.40
CA GLU A 31 -0.87 10.11 1.97
C GLU A 31 -2.32 9.71 1.76
N ALA A 32 -2.94 10.24 0.70
CA ALA A 32 -4.27 9.80 0.26
C ALA A 32 -4.29 9.77 -1.27
N ASN A 33 -4.66 8.63 -1.83
CA ASN A 33 -4.66 8.42 -3.27
C ASN A 33 -6.00 7.84 -3.74
N TYR A 34 -6.31 8.13 -5.00
CA TYR A 34 -7.44 7.61 -5.74
C TYR A 34 -7.00 7.17 -7.13
N GLY A 35 -7.54 6.05 -7.62
CA GLY A 35 -7.08 5.57 -8.91
C GLY A 35 -7.80 4.33 -9.46
N TYR A 36 -7.09 3.72 -10.37
CA TYR A 36 -7.51 2.58 -11.13
C TYR A 36 -6.93 1.30 -10.54
N THR A 37 -7.78 0.27 -10.41
CA THR A 37 -7.35 -1.09 -10.10
C THR A 37 -7.72 -2.02 -11.26
N GLY A 38 -6.86 -3.00 -11.54
CA GLY A 38 -7.09 -3.95 -12.62
C GLY A 38 -6.60 -5.35 -12.27
N ALA A 39 -7.50 -6.33 -12.36
CA ALA A 39 -7.17 -7.74 -12.18
C ALA A 39 -6.38 -8.27 -13.38
N ILE A 40 -5.31 -9.04 -13.11
CA ILE A 40 -4.53 -9.74 -14.13
C ILE A 40 -4.99 -11.20 -14.20
N SER A 41 -5.03 -11.89 -13.06
CA SER A 41 -5.51 -13.27 -12.91
C SER A 41 -5.65 -13.61 -11.41
N PRO A 42 -6.45 -14.62 -11.02
CA PRO A 42 -7.35 -15.43 -11.85
C PRO A 42 -8.76 -14.84 -11.97
N TYR A 43 -9.35 -14.96 -13.12
CA TYR A 43 -10.80 -14.79 -13.38
C TYR A 43 -11.18 -15.57 -14.65
N GLN A 44 -12.48 -15.91 -14.80
CA GLN A 44 -12.93 -16.71 -15.92
C GLN A 44 -13.01 -15.89 -17.20
N LYS A 45 -12.35 -16.34 -18.26
CA LYS A 45 -12.32 -15.67 -19.58
C LYS A 45 -13.69 -15.53 -20.27
N LYS A 46 -14.72 -16.24 -19.79
CA LYS A 46 -16.10 -16.10 -20.30
C LYS A 46 -16.71 -14.72 -20.03
N PHE A 47 -16.23 -14.02 -19.01
CA PHE A 47 -16.63 -12.64 -18.75
C PHE A 47 -15.85 -11.72 -19.69
N LYS A 48 -16.57 -10.89 -20.45
CA LYS A 48 -15.97 -9.88 -21.34
C LYS A 48 -15.37 -8.69 -20.56
N SER A 49 -15.48 -8.68 -19.24
CA SER A 49 -14.96 -7.67 -18.33
C SER A 49 -13.55 -8.05 -17.86
N ASN A 50 -12.70 -7.06 -17.72
CA ASN A 50 -11.33 -7.22 -17.19
C ASN A 50 -11.29 -7.03 -15.67
N PHE A 51 -12.44 -6.93 -14.97
CA PHE A 51 -12.50 -6.67 -13.52
C PHE A 51 -11.57 -5.54 -13.11
N SER A 52 -11.76 -4.40 -13.74
CA SER A 52 -10.91 -3.22 -13.58
C SER A 52 -11.73 -1.95 -13.64
N GLY A 53 -11.26 -0.88 -13.01
CA GLY A 53 -11.94 0.41 -13.01
C GLY A 53 -11.31 1.44 -12.08
N MET A 54 -11.86 2.65 -12.09
CA MET A 54 -11.48 3.74 -11.17
C MET A 54 -12.03 3.48 -9.76
N ASN A 55 -11.57 2.41 -9.14
CA ASN A 55 -12.11 1.83 -7.91
C ASN A 55 -11.03 1.50 -6.88
N HIS A 56 -9.90 2.18 -6.95
CA HIS A 56 -8.82 2.10 -5.99
C HIS A 56 -8.82 3.33 -5.09
N TYR A 57 -8.74 3.12 -3.78
CA TYR A 57 -8.59 4.15 -2.75
C TYR A 57 -7.55 3.70 -1.76
N ASP A 58 -6.63 4.56 -1.38
CA ASP A 58 -5.74 4.28 -0.28
C ASP A 58 -5.48 5.51 0.59
N ILE A 59 -5.20 5.23 1.88
CA ILE A 59 -4.72 6.20 2.85
C ILE A 59 -3.56 5.56 3.61
N GLY A 60 -2.47 6.31 3.79
CA GLY A 60 -1.28 5.80 4.46
C GLY A 60 -0.61 6.83 5.35
N ILE A 61 0.13 6.31 6.33
CA ILE A 61 1.04 7.09 7.17
C ILE A 61 2.44 6.57 6.89
N ARG A 62 3.34 7.47 6.51
CA ARG A 62 4.73 7.18 6.19
C ARG A 62 5.66 7.85 7.18
N TYR A 63 6.73 7.14 7.53
CA TYR A 63 7.85 7.63 8.32
C TYR A 63 9.16 7.38 7.56
N MET A 64 9.93 8.44 7.32
CA MET A 64 11.26 8.32 6.75
C MET A 64 12.29 8.25 7.88
N PHE A 65 13.02 7.12 7.97
CA PHE A 65 14.08 6.93 8.96
C PHE A 65 15.30 7.81 8.67
N ASN A 66 15.55 8.01 7.38
CA ASN A 66 16.60 8.88 6.82
C ASN A 66 16.21 9.29 5.40
N GLU A 67 17.12 9.96 4.70
CA GLU A 67 16.92 10.44 3.33
C GLU A 67 16.70 9.32 2.28
N LYS A 68 17.05 8.07 2.59
CA LYS A 68 16.99 6.94 1.66
C LYS A 68 15.90 5.93 2.00
N PHE A 69 15.66 5.68 3.28
CA PHE A 69 14.80 4.58 3.73
C PHE A 69 13.66 5.08 4.60
N GLY A 70 12.50 4.48 4.40
CA GLY A 70 11.32 4.71 5.21
C GLY A 70 10.43 3.48 5.29
N ALA A 71 9.36 3.63 6.06
CA ALA A 71 8.27 2.66 6.13
C ALA A 71 6.92 3.37 6.03
N LYS A 72 5.92 2.67 5.49
CA LYS A 72 4.55 3.17 5.35
C LYS A 72 3.57 2.10 5.78
N VAL A 73 2.56 2.47 6.57
CA VAL A 73 1.37 1.67 6.82
C VAL A 73 0.25 2.23 5.97
N THR A 74 -0.43 1.37 5.20
CA THR A 74 -1.47 1.78 4.27
C THR A 74 -2.71 0.92 4.46
N TYR A 75 -3.88 1.57 4.43
CA TYR A 75 -5.18 0.95 4.25
C TYR A 75 -5.63 1.19 2.81
N LYS A 76 -6.00 0.12 2.09
CA LYS A 76 -6.40 0.16 0.67
C LYS A 76 -7.78 -0.47 0.50
N LEU A 77 -8.58 0.09 -0.41
CA LEU A 77 -9.84 -0.48 -0.88
C LEU A 77 -9.76 -0.64 -2.40
N ASP A 78 -9.92 -1.87 -2.86
CA ASP A 78 -9.89 -2.25 -4.27
C ASP A 78 -11.18 -2.97 -4.65
N HIS A 79 -11.96 -2.41 -5.60
CA HIS A 79 -13.17 -3.06 -6.09
C HIS A 79 -12.94 -3.63 -7.49
N PHE A 80 -12.86 -4.94 -7.59
CA PHE A 80 -12.76 -5.67 -8.85
C PHE A 80 -14.17 -6.07 -9.29
N VAL A 81 -14.75 -5.30 -10.21
CA VAL A 81 -16.13 -5.49 -10.63
C VAL A 81 -16.23 -5.62 -12.14
N ASN A 82 -17.22 -6.38 -12.61
CA ASN A 82 -17.54 -6.40 -14.02
C ASN A 82 -18.36 -5.15 -14.39
N ASP A 83 -18.02 -4.53 -15.51
CA ASP A 83 -18.79 -3.46 -16.10
C ASP A 83 -19.60 -3.99 -17.32
N PRO A 84 -20.86 -3.57 -17.56
CA PRO A 84 -21.68 -2.65 -16.78
C PRO A 84 -22.54 -3.37 -15.74
N GLY A 85 -22.61 -2.83 -14.54
CA GLY A 85 -23.60 -3.22 -13.52
C GLY A 85 -23.08 -3.67 -12.18
N GLY A 86 -21.78 -3.92 -12.00
CA GLY A 86 -21.13 -4.15 -10.70
C GLY A 86 -21.66 -5.34 -9.88
N LYS A 87 -22.35 -6.29 -10.53
CA LYS A 87 -23.05 -7.40 -9.84
C LYS A 87 -22.16 -8.61 -9.53
N ILE A 88 -21.00 -8.67 -10.15
CA ILE A 88 -20.06 -9.79 -10.04
C ILE A 88 -18.67 -9.23 -9.78
N GLY A 89 -17.95 -9.84 -8.85
CA GLY A 89 -16.61 -9.44 -8.51
C GLY A 89 -16.26 -9.65 -7.05
N ILE A 90 -15.16 -9.04 -6.62
CA ILE A 90 -14.66 -9.07 -5.26
C ILE A 90 -14.16 -7.69 -4.84
N THR A 91 -14.35 -7.36 -3.57
CA THR A 91 -13.79 -6.15 -2.95
C THR A 91 -12.73 -6.55 -1.97
N TYR A 92 -11.52 -6.05 -2.13
CA TYR A 92 -10.44 -6.20 -1.15
C TYR A 92 -10.32 -4.97 -0.24
N SER A 93 -10.34 -5.23 1.06
CA SER A 93 -9.97 -4.28 2.11
C SER A 93 -8.63 -4.73 2.67
N THR A 94 -7.56 -3.98 2.39
CA THR A 94 -6.18 -4.39 2.62
C THR A 94 -5.51 -3.49 3.65
N VAL A 95 -4.82 -4.09 4.62
CA VAL A 95 -3.82 -3.41 5.45
C VAL A 95 -2.45 -3.91 5.05
N SER A 96 -1.54 -2.99 4.74
CA SER A 96 -0.17 -3.31 4.32
C SER A 96 0.88 -2.48 5.03
N LEU A 97 2.05 -3.08 5.20
CA LEU A 97 3.30 -2.43 5.59
C LEU A 97 4.21 -2.38 4.36
N SER A 98 4.77 -1.21 4.08
CA SER A 98 5.68 -1.00 2.96
C SER A 98 7.05 -0.57 3.46
N GLY A 99 8.10 -1.17 2.90
CA GLY A 99 9.45 -0.62 2.94
C GLY A 99 9.64 0.33 1.76
N ILE A 100 10.15 1.53 2.01
CA ILE A 100 10.32 2.58 1.01
C ILE A 100 11.80 2.86 0.81
N TYR A 101 12.19 3.03 -0.46
CA TYR A 101 13.51 3.47 -0.87
C TYR A 101 13.42 4.72 -1.76
N ASN A 102 14.09 5.81 -1.37
CA ASN A 102 14.14 7.05 -2.13
C ASN A 102 15.14 6.92 -3.29
N VAL A 103 14.64 6.48 -4.45
CA VAL A 103 15.40 6.37 -5.70
C VAL A 103 15.77 7.75 -6.21
N GLY A 104 14.92 8.75 -6.01
CA GLY A 104 15.15 10.13 -6.41
C GLY A 104 16.42 10.71 -5.79
N LYS A 105 16.69 10.40 -4.54
CA LYS A 105 17.95 10.76 -3.85
C LYS A 105 19.16 10.10 -4.53
N GLN A 106 19.06 8.81 -4.85
CA GLN A 106 20.15 8.07 -5.50
C GLN A 106 20.46 8.59 -6.91
N LEU A 107 19.43 9.03 -7.64
CA LEU A 107 19.56 9.59 -8.99
C LEU A 107 19.87 11.09 -9.01
N GLY A 108 19.93 11.73 -7.84
CA GLY A 108 20.14 13.18 -7.73
C GLY A 108 18.98 14.03 -8.29
N LEU A 109 17.76 13.46 -8.36
CA LEU A 109 16.60 14.15 -8.97
C LEU A 109 16.26 15.44 -8.25
N THR A 110 16.35 15.45 -6.91
CA THR A 110 16.10 16.65 -6.10
C THR A 110 17.07 17.78 -6.46
N TYR A 111 18.35 17.47 -6.63
CA TYR A 111 19.36 18.43 -7.06
C TYR A 111 19.08 18.94 -8.48
N LEU A 112 18.84 18.03 -9.43
CA LEU A 112 18.61 18.36 -10.83
C LEU A 112 17.35 19.21 -11.05
N THR A 113 16.32 19.02 -10.21
CA THR A 113 15.02 19.66 -10.37
C THR A 113 14.77 20.78 -9.35
N ARG A 114 15.79 21.19 -8.57
CA ARG A 114 15.68 22.17 -7.48
C ARG A 114 14.57 21.78 -6.50
N ASP A 115 14.66 20.57 -5.97
CA ASP A 115 13.74 19.96 -5.00
C ASP A 115 12.27 19.86 -5.48
N LYS A 116 12.04 19.80 -6.79
CA LYS A 116 10.69 19.71 -7.33
C LYS A 116 10.22 18.28 -7.57
N LEU A 117 11.10 17.39 -8.03
CA LEU A 117 10.76 16.00 -8.34
C LEU A 117 11.40 15.04 -7.34
N GLY A 118 10.62 14.07 -6.90
CA GLY A 118 11.06 12.93 -6.11
C GLY A 118 10.61 11.62 -6.76
N LEU A 119 11.24 10.53 -6.40
CA LEU A 119 10.89 9.19 -6.85
C LEU A 119 11.19 8.20 -5.74
N ASN A 120 10.15 7.52 -5.25
CA ASN A 120 10.29 6.41 -4.32
C ASN A 120 10.01 5.08 -5.01
N ALA A 121 10.72 4.04 -4.61
CA ALA A 121 10.33 2.65 -4.86
C ALA A 121 9.85 2.04 -3.53
N HIS A 122 8.92 1.09 -3.59
CA HIS A 122 8.41 0.43 -2.40
C HIS A 122 8.16 -1.05 -2.61
N LEU A 123 8.28 -1.80 -1.52
CA LEU A 123 7.88 -3.20 -1.39
C LEU A 123 6.82 -3.30 -0.31
N ASP A 124 5.67 -3.87 -0.65
CA ASP A 124 4.52 -3.99 0.24
C ASP A 124 4.35 -5.44 0.70
N ALA A 125 3.98 -5.62 1.95
CA ALA A 125 3.48 -6.88 2.48
C ALA A 125 2.21 -6.61 3.31
N GLY A 126 1.15 -7.36 3.07
CA GLY A 126 -0.13 -7.10 3.73
C GLY A 126 -1.08 -8.26 3.71
N MET A 127 -2.24 -8.02 4.31
CA MET A 127 -3.39 -8.93 4.32
C MET A 127 -4.63 -8.20 3.85
N ALA A 128 -5.40 -8.86 2.99
CA ALA A 128 -6.69 -8.39 2.52
C ALA A 128 -7.82 -9.27 3.01
N LEU A 129 -8.93 -8.63 3.35
CA LEU A 129 -10.24 -9.25 3.47
C LEU A 129 -10.98 -9.05 2.16
N GLY A 130 -11.27 -10.15 1.47
CA GLY A 130 -12.02 -10.17 0.22
C GLY A 130 -13.49 -10.43 0.49
N TYR A 131 -14.36 -9.55 0.04
CA TYR A 131 -15.82 -9.69 0.11
C TYR A 131 -16.37 -9.96 -1.28
N ILE A 132 -17.03 -11.11 -1.46
CA ILE A 132 -17.59 -11.52 -2.75
C ILE A 132 -18.89 -10.77 -3.01
N ILE A 133 -18.97 -10.04 -4.10
CA ILE A 133 -20.15 -9.24 -4.47
C ILE A 133 -21.33 -10.17 -4.78
N GLY A 134 -22.49 -9.87 -4.16
CA GLY A 134 -23.71 -10.65 -4.34
C GLY A 134 -23.76 -11.98 -3.58
N LYS A 135 -22.80 -12.26 -2.71
CA LYS A 135 -22.77 -13.44 -1.84
C LYS A 135 -22.40 -13.02 -0.43
N ASN A 136 -22.83 -13.81 0.56
CA ASN A 136 -22.41 -13.60 1.96
C ASN A 136 -21.16 -14.43 2.29
N ASP A 137 -20.15 -14.32 1.41
CA ASP A 137 -18.88 -15.03 1.52
C ASP A 137 -17.72 -14.06 1.59
N SER A 138 -16.66 -14.46 2.30
CA SER A 138 -15.42 -13.70 2.42
C SER A 138 -14.20 -14.61 2.41
N GLU A 139 -13.05 -14.05 2.09
CA GLU A 139 -11.76 -14.74 2.18
C GLU A 139 -10.69 -13.85 2.79
N GLN A 140 -9.62 -14.48 3.29
CA GLN A 140 -8.40 -13.78 3.69
C GLN A 140 -7.30 -14.10 2.69
N VAL A 141 -6.64 -13.07 2.18
CA VAL A 141 -5.61 -13.17 1.15
C VAL A 141 -4.35 -12.46 1.62
N LYS A 142 -3.20 -13.08 1.47
CA LYS A 142 -1.92 -12.41 1.67
C LYS A 142 -1.51 -11.69 0.39
N ILE A 143 -0.96 -10.50 0.53
CA ILE A 143 -0.56 -9.66 -0.62
C ILE A 143 0.90 -9.26 -0.45
N VAL A 144 1.66 -9.39 -1.54
CA VAL A 144 2.99 -8.81 -1.68
C VAL A 144 2.98 -7.93 -2.92
N GLY A 145 3.50 -6.71 -2.81
CA GLY A 145 3.51 -5.75 -3.90
C GLY A 145 4.88 -5.13 -4.12
N ILE A 146 5.09 -4.66 -5.33
CA ILE A 146 6.24 -3.82 -5.71
C ILE A 146 5.72 -2.63 -6.49
N GLY A 147 6.23 -1.43 -6.20
CA GLY A 147 5.76 -0.24 -6.88
C GLY A 147 6.75 0.91 -6.88
N ILE A 148 6.34 1.95 -7.59
CA ILE A 148 7.08 3.21 -7.73
C ILE A 148 6.13 4.38 -7.53
N THR A 149 6.61 5.42 -6.84
CA THR A 149 5.84 6.63 -6.52
C THR A 149 6.63 7.87 -6.95
N PRO A 150 6.48 8.35 -8.19
CA PRO A 150 6.92 9.70 -8.55
C PRO A 150 6.14 10.76 -7.76
N MET A 151 6.84 11.81 -7.36
CA MET A 151 6.31 12.89 -6.53
C MET A 151 6.68 14.24 -7.12
N TYR A 152 5.76 15.21 -7.02
CA TYR A 152 5.99 16.61 -7.37
C TYR A 152 5.71 17.51 -6.18
N LYS A 153 6.74 18.22 -5.70
CA LYS A 153 6.65 19.14 -4.56
C LYS A 153 5.89 20.41 -4.95
N VAL A 154 4.71 20.59 -4.38
CA VAL A 154 3.88 21.80 -4.54
C VAL A 154 4.31 22.87 -3.54
N SER A 155 4.51 22.48 -2.29
CA SER A 155 4.97 23.33 -1.20
C SER A 155 5.83 22.54 -0.20
N ASN A 156 6.30 23.20 0.86
CA ASN A 156 7.05 22.50 1.93
C ASN A 156 6.17 21.49 2.70
N LYS A 157 4.85 21.61 2.64
CA LYS A 157 3.88 20.77 3.34
C LYS A 157 3.09 19.84 2.42
N LEU A 158 3.18 20.04 1.09
CA LEU A 158 2.31 19.35 0.15
C LEU A 158 3.07 18.90 -1.08
N ALA A 159 2.88 17.62 -1.46
CA ALA A 159 3.31 17.09 -2.73
C ALA A 159 2.16 16.37 -3.44
N LEU A 160 2.16 16.40 -4.77
CA LEU A 160 1.36 15.53 -5.62
C LEU A 160 2.10 14.21 -5.81
N THR A 161 1.35 13.11 -5.90
CA THR A 161 1.89 11.80 -6.20
C THR A 161 1.17 11.15 -7.36
N ALA A 162 1.90 10.30 -8.07
CA ALA A 162 1.34 9.19 -8.82
C ALA A 162 1.95 7.90 -8.27
N ASP A 163 1.20 6.82 -8.22
CA ASP A 163 1.69 5.53 -7.74
C ASP A 163 1.32 4.43 -8.73
N TYR A 164 2.26 3.56 -8.99
CA TYR A 164 2.02 2.31 -9.70
C TYR A 164 2.50 1.17 -8.82
N THR A 165 1.57 0.26 -8.50
CA THR A 165 1.85 -0.94 -7.70
C THR A 165 1.40 -2.19 -8.44
N HIS A 166 2.30 -3.16 -8.59
CA HIS A 166 1.99 -4.52 -9.04
C HIS A 166 1.92 -5.43 -7.82
N SER A 167 0.78 -6.08 -7.61
CA SER A 167 0.48 -6.89 -6.43
C SER A 167 0.27 -8.36 -6.80
N PHE A 168 0.84 -9.24 -5.98
CA PHE A 168 0.64 -10.69 -6.03
C PHE A 168 -0.17 -11.12 -4.81
N THR A 169 -1.20 -11.93 -5.04
CA THR A 169 -2.02 -12.52 -3.99
C THR A 169 -1.60 -13.97 -3.75
N MET A 170 -1.66 -14.39 -2.50
CA MET A 170 -1.43 -15.77 -2.08
C MET A 170 -2.59 -16.22 -1.19
N ASP A 171 -2.86 -17.53 -1.20
CA ASP A 171 -3.97 -18.15 -0.46
C ASP A 171 -5.36 -17.71 -0.95
N GLN A 172 -5.50 -17.36 -2.22
CA GLN A 172 -6.74 -16.95 -2.86
C GLN A 172 -7.63 -18.14 -3.19
N ASN A 173 -8.89 -18.15 -2.72
CA ASN A 173 -9.88 -19.20 -3.01
C ASN A 173 -10.89 -18.78 -4.07
N TYR A 174 -11.13 -17.46 -4.21
CA TYR A 174 -12.04 -16.89 -5.20
C TYR A 174 -11.24 -16.11 -6.24
N GLY A 175 -11.67 -16.18 -7.51
CA GLY A 175 -11.16 -15.31 -8.56
C GLY A 175 -11.62 -13.88 -8.38
N PHE A 176 -11.02 -12.94 -9.11
CA PHE A 176 -11.46 -11.55 -9.13
C PHE A 176 -12.90 -11.39 -9.65
N ASP A 177 -13.45 -12.44 -10.26
CA ASP A 177 -14.86 -12.56 -10.66
C ASP A 177 -15.78 -13.06 -9.52
N GLY A 178 -15.27 -13.27 -8.31
CA GLY A 178 -16.02 -13.80 -7.17
C GLY A 178 -16.46 -15.25 -7.32
N ILE A 179 -15.82 -16.02 -8.22
CA ILE A 179 -16.09 -17.43 -8.44
C ILE A 179 -15.01 -18.28 -7.76
N ILE A 180 -15.42 -19.37 -7.12
CA ILE A 180 -14.49 -20.31 -6.49
C ILE A 180 -13.55 -20.89 -7.56
N LEU A 181 -12.25 -20.74 -7.35
CA LEU A 181 -11.22 -21.16 -8.30
C LEU A 181 -11.09 -22.69 -8.37
N ASN A 182 -11.25 -23.35 -7.23
CA ASN A 182 -11.18 -24.81 -7.15
C ASN A 182 -12.22 -25.34 -6.16
N LYS A 183 -13.01 -26.33 -6.59
CA LYS A 183 -14.01 -27.00 -5.75
C LYS A 183 -13.40 -27.64 -4.49
N ASN A 184 -12.13 -28.05 -4.56
CA ASN A 184 -11.40 -28.64 -3.43
C ASN A 184 -10.78 -27.57 -2.50
N LYS A 185 -11.06 -26.27 -2.74
CA LYS A 185 -10.53 -25.13 -1.98
C LYS A 185 -9.00 -25.16 -1.84
N THR A 186 -8.31 -25.62 -2.88
CA THR A 186 -6.84 -25.48 -2.93
C THR A 186 -6.50 -24.02 -3.24
N PRO A 187 -5.85 -23.31 -2.34
CA PRO A 187 -5.51 -21.89 -2.54
C PRO A 187 -4.64 -21.70 -3.78
N GLN A 188 -4.89 -20.61 -4.49
CA GLN A 188 -4.13 -20.22 -5.68
C GLN A 188 -3.47 -18.87 -5.48
N SER A 189 -2.53 -18.55 -6.36
CA SER A 189 -1.92 -17.22 -6.44
C SER A 189 -2.61 -16.43 -7.53
N GLY A 190 -2.72 -15.13 -7.31
CA GLY A 190 -3.24 -14.19 -8.29
C GLY A 190 -2.36 -12.97 -8.42
N ALA A 191 -2.74 -12.06 -9.32
CA ALA A 191 -2.07 -10.81 -9.52
C ALA A 191 -3.04 -9.72 -9.96
N PHE A 192 -2.77 -8.48 -9.53
CA PHE A 192 -3.48 -7.28 -9.95
C PHE A 192 -2.52 -6.08 -9.92
N TYR A 193 -2.94 -4.98 -10.50
CA TYR A 193 -2.17 -3.75 -10.46
C TYR A 193 -3.05 -2.57 -10.09
N ASN A 194 -2.42 -1.56 -9.50
CA ASN A 194 -3.02 -0.28 -9.18
C ASN A 194 -2.22 0.84 -9.84
N PHE A 195 -2.94 1.82 -10.35
CA PHE A 195 -2.40 3.10 -10.75
C PHE A 195 -3.22 4.20 -10.08
N SER A 196 -2.60 5.04 -9.27
CA SER A 196 -3.32 6.08 -8.53
C SER A 196 -2.59 7.43 -8.59
N VAL A 197 -3.35 8.48 -8.30
CA VAL A 197 -2.84 9.83 -8.10
C VAL A 197 -3.35 10.35 -6.77
N GLY A 198 -2.57 11.19 -6.10
CA GLY A 198 -2.94 11.65 -4.79
C GLY A 198 -2.09 12.78 -4.25
N LEU A 199 -2.18 12.92 -2.95
CA LEU A 199 -1.53 13.97 -2.19
C LEU A 199 -0.74 13.39 -1.02
N ILE A 200 0.42 13.97 -0.76
CA ILE A 200 1.19 13.77 0.47
C ILE A 200 1.16 15.07 1.26
N TYR A 201 0.76 14.97 2.52
CA TYR A 201 0.86 16.07 3.48
C TYR A 201 1.96 15.76 4.50
N TYR A 202 2.97 16.62 4.57
CA TYR A 202 4.09 16.53 5.49
C TYR A 202 3.73 17.16 6.84
N LEU A 203 3.82 16.35 7.91
CA LEU A 203 3.65 16.84 9.28
C LEU A 203 4.88 17.65 9.73
N GLY A 204 4.98 18.01 10.95
CA GLY A 204 6.14 18.73 11.48
C GLY A 204 6.30 20.17 10.95
N GLU A 205 7.26 20.89 11.50
CA GLU A 205 7.47 22.33 11.23
C GLU A 205 8.66 22.60 10.32
N ASN A 206 9.53 21.60 10.08
CA ASN A 206 10.72 21.77 9.27
C ASN A 206 10.36 22.11 7.84
N LYS A 207 11.12 23.05 7.28
CA LYS A 207 11.01 23.49 5.91
C LYS A 207 11.34 22.38 4.90
N TYR A 208 12.14 21.41 5.34
CA TYR A 208 12.63 20.30 4.51
C TYR A 208 12.25 18.97 5.15
N HIS A 209 11.62 18.09 4.37
CA HIS A 209 11.35 16.70 4.70
C HIS A 209 12.40 15.80 4.07
N SER A 210 12.65 14.63 4.68
CA SER A 210 13.66 13.65 4.21
C SER A 210 13.49 13.19 2.76
N ASP A 211 12.32 13.34 2.16
CA ASP A 211 12.08 13.04 0.74
C ASP A 211 12.86 13.96 -0.22
N TRP A 212 13.24 15.15 0.25
CA TRP A 212 13.75 16.24 -0.60
C TRP A 212 15.22 16.59 -0.38
N TYR A 213 15.96 15.77 0.37
CA TYR A 213 17.39 15.95 0.61
C TYR A 213 18.26 15.16 -0.35
#